data_191bfdcd8034424e74c63df4622e8c5c
#
_entry.id   191bfdcd8034424e74c63df4622e8c5c
#
_cell.length_a   1.000
_cell.length_b   1.000
_cell.length_c   1.000
_cell.angle_alpha   90.00
_cell.angle_beta   90.00
_cell.angle_gamma   90.00
#
_symmetry.space_group_name_H-M   'P 1'
#
loop_
_entity.id
_entity.type
_entity.pdbx_description
1 polymer ?
#
loop_
_entity_poly.entity_id
_entity_poly.type
_entity_poly.pdbx_seq_one_letter_code
_entity_poly.pdbx_strand_id
1 'polypeptide(L)'
;VLLEEFITGEEFSFDTVTLHGQHLLHSINIYLPAPLVVIQNPWIQWCVITPRSIDEPRFAPIFDAGPKALAALGMFTGVTHMEWFLRPDGRIAISEVAARPPGAQFSTLISYAHEFDLY
;
A
#
# COMPACT_ATOMS: atom_id res chain seq x y z
N VAL A 1 2.32 -14.09 21.38
CA VAL A 1 1.99 -12.66 21.52
C VAL A 1 2.93 -11.90 20.61
N LEU A 2 2.38 -11.11 19.68
CA LEU A 2 3.12 -10.15 18.84
C LEU A 2 3.09 -8.79 19.56
N LEU A 3 4.22 -8.12 19.63
CA LEU A 3 4.36 -6.79 20.18
C LEU A 3 5.02 -5.90 19.12
N GLU A 4 4.35 -4.83 18.74
CA GLU A 4 4.78 -3.91 17.70
C GLU A 4 4.75 -2.46 18.19
N GLU A 5 5.53 -1.59 17.57
CA GLU A 5 5.45 -0.15 17.80
C GLU A 5 4.10 0.38 17.29
N PHE A 6 3.41 1.17 18.09
CA PHE A 6 2.24 1.91 17.61
C PHE A 6 2.71 3.10 16.76
N ILE A 7 2.43 3.05 15.46
CA ILE A 7 2.84 4.08 14.51
C ILE A 7 1.75 5.15 14.40
N THR A 8 2.16 6.42 14.44
CA THR A 8 1.32 7.56 14.10
C THR A 8 1.75 8.16 12.78
N GLY A 9 0.79 8.46 11.91
CA GLY A 9 1.05 9.00 10.57
C GLY A 9 -0.13 8.82 9.64
N GLU A 10 0.05 9.20 8.38
CA GLU A 10 -0.89 8.89 7.31
C GLU A 10 -0.66 7.46 6.83
N GLU A 11 -1.73 6.69 6.72
CA GLU A 11 -1.68 5.28 6.31
C GLU A 11 -2.03 5.14 4.83
N PHE A 12 -1.27 4.31 4.13
CA PHE A 12 -1.40 4.04 2.70
C PHE A 12 -1.18 2.57 2.41
N SER A 13 -1.66 2.09 1.24
CA SER A 13 -1.12 0.85 0.67
C SER A 13 -0.15 1.13 -0.48
N PHE A 14 0.70 0.14 -0.73
CA PHE A 14 1.59 0.06 -1.89
C PHE A 14 1.42 -1.33 -2.50
N ASP A 15 0.70 -1.38 -3.61
CA ASP A 15 0.36 -2.61 -4.29
C ASP A 15 1.28 -2.81 -5.48
N THR A 16 1.83 -4.01 -5.65
CA THR A 16 2.86 -4.26 -6.67
C THR A 16 2.60 -5.56 -7.41
N VAL A 17 2.77 -5.52 -8.73
CA VAL A 17 2.90 -6.72 -9.56
C VAL A 17 4.39 -6.93 -9.85
N THR A 18 4.91 -8.08 -9.45
CA THR A 18 6.31 -8.46 -9.65
C THR A 18 6.39 -9.70 -10.54
N LEU A 19 7.28 -9.67 -11.52
CA LEU A 19 7.58 -10.81 -12.39
C LEU A 19 9.09 -10.99 -12.48
N HIS A 20 9.57 -12.18 -12.11
CA HIS A 20 11.00 -12.53 -12.10
C HIS A 20 11.88 -11.48 -11.41
N GLY A 21 11.42 -10.95 -10.29
CA GLY A 21 12.10 -9.92 -9.50
C GLY A 21 11.99 -8.50 -10.07
N GLN A 22 11.31 -8.31 -11.20
CA GLN A 22 11.04 -7.00 -11.77
C GLN A 22 9.63 -6.52 -11.36
N HIS A 23 9.54 -5.31 -10.84
CA HIS A 23 8.27 -4.69 -10.51
C HIS A 23 7.68 -4.04 -11.76
N LEU A 24 6.57 -4.59 -12.27
CA LEU A 24 5.93 -4.15 -13.51
C LEU A 24 4.89 -3.06 -13.27
N LEU A 25 4.27 -3.06 -12.09
CA LEU A 25 3.24 -2.12 -11.71
C LEU A 25 3.42 -1.76 -10.23
N HIS A 26 3.23 -0.48 -9.94
CA HIS A 26 3.03 0.03 -8.58
C HIS A 26 1.74 0.82 -8.53
N SER A 27 0.98 0.66 -7.45
CA SER A 27 -0.18 1.46 -7.15
C SER A 27 -0.15 1.89 -5.69
N ILE A 28 -0.65 3.08 -5.41
CA ILE A 28 -0.83 3.59 -4.05
C ILE A 28 -2.32 3.77 -3.81
N ASN A 29 -2.80 3.36 -2.64
CA ASN A 29 -4.14 3.68 -2.19
C ASN A 29 -4.06 4.56 -0.95
N ILE A 30 -4.90 5.58 -0.93
CA ILE A 30 -5.05 6.57 0.14
C ILE A 30 -6.33 6.24 0.88
N TYR A 31 -6.25 6.11 2.19
CA TYR A 31 -7.40 5.80 3.06
C TYR A 31 -7.99 7.08 3.66
N LEU A 32 -9.29 7.27 3.54
CA LEU A 32 -10.01 8.45 4.06
C LEU A 32 -11.33 8.04 4.76
N PRO A 33 -11.39 8.15 6.07
CA PRO A 33 -10.30 8.38 7.02
C PRO A 33 -9.39 7.14 7.16
N ALA A 34 -8.35 7.23 7.98
CA ALA A 34 -7.46 6.09 8.24
C ALA A 34 -8.24 4.87 8.76
N PRO A 35 -7.84 3.63 8.42
CA PRO A 35 -8.53 2.40 8.80
C PRO A 35 -8.83 2.28 10.30
N LEU A 36 -7.90 2.67 11.17
CA LEU A 36 -8.11 2.65 12.61
C LEU A 36 -9.28 3.55 13.05
N VAL A 37 -9.46 4.70 12.42
CA VAL A 37 -10.58 5.63 12.72
C VAL A 37 -11.91 4.96 12.38
N VAL A 38 -11.99 4.27 11.26
CA VAL A 38 -13.20 3.55 10.84
C VAL A 38 -13.50 2.38 11.78
N ILE A 39 -12.51 1.60 12.17
CA ILE A 39 -12.66 0.48 13.10
C ILE A 39 -13.19 0.97 14.46
N GLN A 40 -12.69 2.10 14.95
CA GLN A 40 -13.14 2.70 16.22
C GLN A 40 -14.51 3.37 16.12
N ASN A 41 -14.96 3.71 14.92
CA ASN A 41 -16.18 4.46 14.65
C ASN A 41 -16.99 3.80 13.52
N PRO A 42 -17.69 2.67 13.76
CA PRO A 42 -18.30 1.84 12.71
C PRO A 42 -19.37 2.55 11.87
N TRP A 43 -19.85 3.72 12.31
CA TRP A 43 -20.80 4.57 11.56
C TRP A 43 -20.16 5.47 10.51
N ILE A 44 -18.82 5.55 10.47
CA ILE A 44 -18.09 6.37 9.48
C ILE A 44 -17.94 5.59 8.18
N GLN A 45 -18.24 6.27 7.07
CA GLN A 45 -18.00 5.73 5.73
C GLN A 45 -16.49 5.75 5.43
N TRP A 46 -16.02 4.66 4.84
CA TRP A 46 -14.64 4.51 4.42
C TRP A 46 -14.51 4.79 2.93
N CYS A 47 -13.62 5.71 2.57
CA CYS A 47 -13.27 6.01 1.19
C CYS A 47 -11.84 5.57 0.90
N VAL A 48 -11.62 5.01 -0.28
CA VAL A 48 -10.29 4.72 -0.80
C VAL A 48 -10.11 5.46 -2.12
N ILE A 49 -8.99 6.15 -2.25
CA ILE A 49 -8.62 6.84 -3.48
C ILE A 49 -7.39 6.15 -4.05
N THR A 50 -7.47 5.70 -5.29
CA THR A 50 -6.35 5.19 -6.08
C THR A 50 -5.97 6.27 -7.10
N PRO A 51 -4.93 7.09 -6.84
CA PRO A 51 -4.51 8.13 -7.77
C PRO A 51 -3.87 7.51 -9.02
N ARG A 52 -4.14 8.09 -10.18
CA ARG A 52 -3.45 7.70 -11.44
C ARG A 52 -2.00 8.16 -11.48
N SER A 53 -1.72 9.36 -10.94
CA SER A 53 -0.36 9.88 -10.77
C SER A 53 0.09 9.67 -9.34
N ILE A 54 1.25 9.05 -9.18
CA ILE A 54 1.88 8.73 -7.91
C ILE A 54 3.24 9.40 -7.76
N ASP A 55 3.49 10.48 -8.56
CA ASP A 55 4.75 11.21 -8.59
C ASP A 55 4.86 12.27 -7.47
N GLU A 56 3.89 12.34 -6.55
CA GLU A 56 3.96 13.26 -5.43
C GLU A 56 5.18 12.98 -4.53
N PRO A 57 5.92 14.04 -4.12
CA PRO A 57 7.13 13.86 -3.30
C PRO A 57 6.91 13.07 -1.99
N ARG A 58 5.71 13.11 -1.42
CA ARG A 58 5.38 12.35 -0.20
C ARG A 58 5.43 10.83 -0.40
N PHE A 59 5.30 10.35 -1.64
CA PHE A 59 5.37 8.93 -1.96
C PHE A 59 6.80 8.46 -2.32
N ALA A 60 7.73 9.38 -2.56
CA ALA A 60 9.10 9.01 -2.93
C ALA A 60 9.76 7.99 -1.97
N PRO A 61 9.58 8.09 -0.63
CA PRO A 61 10.20 7.13 0.29
C PRO A 61 9.74 5.69 0.12
N ILE A 62 8.47 5.44 -0.24
CA ILE A 62 7.99 4.07 -0.43
C ILE A 62 8.53 3.44 -1.72
N PHE A 63 8.77 4.23 -2.76
CA PHE A 63 9.39 3.74 -4.00
C PHE A 63 10.85 3.30 -3.80
N ASP A 64 11.52 3.80 -2.77
CA ASP A 64 12.84 3.31 -2.38
C ASP A 64 12.75 2.10 -1.42
N ALA A 65 11.90 2.17 -0.41
CA ALA A 65 11.83 1.17 0.64
C ALA A 65 11.00 -0.08 0.27
N GLY A 66 9.89 0.10 -0.46
CA GLY A 66 8.99 -0.99 -0.83
C GLY A 66 9.68 -2.11 -1.64
N PRO A 67 10.34 -1.79 -2.76
CA PRO A 67 11.09 -2.79 -3.52
C PRO A 67 12.17 -3.51 -2.69
N LYS A 68 12.87 -2.81 -1.82
CA LYS A 68 13.87 -3.41 -0.92
C LYS A 68 13.25 -4.37 0.08
N ALA A 69 12.10 -4.00 0.65
CA ALA A 69 11.36 -4.87 1.56
C ALA A 69 10.87 -6.14 0.85
N LEU A 70 10.28 -6.01 -0.35
CA LEU A 70 9.83 -7.15 -1.15
C LEU A 70 10.98 -8.08 -1.52
N ALA A 71 12.13 -7.54 -1.92
CA ALA A 71 13.32 -8.33 -2.20
C ALA A 71 13.85 -9.06 -0.96
N ALA A 72 13.89 -8.39 0.20
CA ALA A 72 14.31 -8.98 1.47
C ALA A 72 13.38 -10.12 1.94
N LEU A 73 12.08 -10.04 1.61
CA LEU A 73 11.09 -11.08 1.87
C LEU A 73 11.08 -12.20 0.82
N GLY A 74 11.94 -12.12 -0.21
CA GLY A 74 12.06 -13.15 -1.25
C GLY A 74 10.97 -13.09 -2.31
N MET A 75 10.31 -11.94 -2.49
CA MET A 75 9.29 -11.79 -3.53
C MET A 75 9.92 -11.83 -4.92
N PHE A 76 9.54 -12.85 -5.71
CA PHE A 76 10.11 -13.07 -7.05
C PHE A 76 9.05 -12.93 -8.16
N THR A 77 7.86 -13.51 -7.96
CA THR A 77 6.76 -13.41 -8.93
C THR A 77 5.43 -13.46 -8.17
N GLY A 78 4.55 -12.51 -8.45
CA GLY A 78 3.21 -12.43 -7.87
C GLY A 78 2.73 -11.00 -7.64
N VAL A 79 1.60 -10.91 -6.95
CA VAL A 79 1.00 -9.64 -6.51
C VAL A 79 1.22 -9.49 -5.03
N THR A 80 1.54 -8.28 -4.59
CA THR A 80 1.69 -7.96 -3.16
C THR A 80 0.84 -6.76 -2.78
N HIS A 81 0.32 -6.83 -1.57
CA HIS A 81 -0.32 -5.74 -0.86
C HIS A 81 0.53 -5.38 0.34
N MET A 82 0.99 -4.14 0.42
CA MET A 82 1.84 -3.64 1.49
C MET A 82 1.16 -2.44 2.14
N GLU A 83 1.03 -2.45 3.46
CA GLU A 83 0.56 -1.30 4.23
C GLU A 83 1.74 -0.56 4.84
N TRP A 84 1.69 0.76 4.78
CA TRP A 84 2.76 1.61 5.27
C TRP A 84 2.24 2.95 5.77
N PHE A 85 3.01 3.58 6.65
CA PHE A 85 2.73 4.87 7.25
C PHE A 85 3.75 5.91 6.82
N LEU A 86 3.28 7.10 6.49
CA LEU A 86 4.11 8.30 6.40
C LEU A 86 4.03 9.03 7.73
N ARG A 87 5.13 9.08 8.47
CA ARG A 87 5.24 9.76 9.76
C ARG A 87 5.31 11.27 9.58
N PRO A 88 4.96 12.08 10.59
CA PRO A 88 5.05 13.54 10.53
C PRO A 88 6.46 14.08 10.27
N ASP A 89 7.50 13.31 10.57
CA ASP A 89 8.91 13.65 10.33
C ASP A 89 9.39 13.26 8.92
N GLY A 90 8.48 12.78 8.05
CA GLY A 90 8.77 12.36 6.68
C GLY A 90 9.36 10.96 6.53
N ARG A 91 9.64 10.27 7.64
CA ARG A 91 10.06 8.85 7.60
C ARG A 91 8.86 7.96 7.36
N ILE A 92 9.10 6.78 6.81
CA ILE A 92 8.06 5.77 6.64
C ILE A 92 8.27 4.58 7.58
N ALA A 93 7.18 3.87 7.84
CA ALA A 93 7.20 2.55 8.47
C ALA A 93 6.32 1.61 7.65
N ILE A 94 6.83 0.44 7.30
CA ILE A 94 6.05 -0.65 6.69
C ILE A 94 5.45 -1.45 7.82
N SER A 95 4.13 -1.65 7.82
CA SER A 95 3.40 -2.37 8.86
C SER A 95 3.08 -3.80 8.46
N GLU A 96 2.64 -4.02 7.23
CA GLU A 96 2.25 -5.34 6.74
C GLU A 96 2.68 -5.53 5.28
N VAL A 97 3.06 -6.77 4.94
CA VAL A 97 3.27 -7.19 3.55
C VAL A 97 2.59 -8.53 3.34
N ALA A 98 1.62 -8.57 2.45
CA ALA A 98 0.90 -9.79 2.07
C ALA A 98 1.19 -10.17 0.61
N ALA A 99 1.57 -11.42 0.37
CA ALA A 99 1.77 -11.97 -0.99
C ALA A 99 0.44 -12.41 -1.60
N ARG A 100 -0.45 -11.45 -1.81
CA ARG A 100 -1.78 -11.62 -2.40
C ARG A 100 -2.26 -10.31 -3.04
N PRO A 101 -3.25 -10.33 -3.93
CA PRO A 101 -3.96 -9.11 -4.35
C PRO A 101 -4.63 -8.42 -3.14
N PRO A 102 -4.78 -7.09 -3.18
CA PRO A 102 -5.53 -6.37 -2.16
C PRO A 102 -6.99 -6.77 -2.13
N GLY A 103 -7.60 -6.69 -0.93
CA GLY A 103 -9.01 -6.96 -0.72
C GLY A 103 -9.95 -5.81 -1.13
N ALA A 104 -11.20 -5.85 -0.67
CA ALA A 104 -12.17 -4.75 -0.68
C ALA A 104 -12.31 -4.00 -2.02
N GLN A 105 -12.29 -4.69 -3.17
CA GLN A 105 -12.41 -4.10 -4.51
C GLN A 105 -11.20 -3.23 -4.95
N PHE A 106 -10.10 -3.20 -4.21
CA PHE A 106 -8.91 -2.43 -4.59
C PHE A 106 -8.33 -2.89 -5.91
N SER A 107 -8.34 -4.20 -6.19
CA SER A 107 -7.90 -4.74 -7.49
C SER A 107 -8.66 -4.10 -8.65
N THR A 108 -9.98 -3.94 -8.51
CA THR A 108 -10.82 -3.27 -9.51
C THR A 108 -10.48 -1.79 -9.63
N LEU A 109 -10.27 -1.08 -8.51
CA LEU A 109 -9.86 0.33 -8.52
C LEU A 109 -8.50 0.52 -9.19
N ILE A 110 -7.52 -0.33 -8.88
CA ILE A 110 -6.19 -0.32 -9.49
C ILE A 110 -6.31 -0.55 -11.00
N SER A 111 -7.10 -1.55 -11.43
CA SER A 111 -7.33 -1.83 -12.84
C SER A 111 -7.90 -0.62 -13.57
N TYR A 112 -8.90 0.06 -13.01
CA TYR A 112 -9.47 1.27 -13.60
C TYR A 112 -8.51 2.46 -13.58
N ALA A 113 -7.75 2.66 -12.50
CA ALA A 113 -6.84 3.78 -12.39
C ALA A 113 -5.68 3.69 -13.37
N HIS A 114 -5.16 2.49 -13.60
CA HIS A 114 -3.98 2.24 -14.42
C HIS A 114 -4.28 1.65 -15.81
N GLU A 115 -5.55 1.46 -16.16
CA GLU A 115 -5.98 0.89 -17.44
C GLU A 115 -5.34 -0.49 -17.72
N PHE A 116 -5.19 -1.29 -16.65
CA PHE A 116 -4.54 -2.59 -16.64
C PHE A 116 -5.41 -3.61 -15.91
N ASP A 117 -5.62 -4.79 -16.49
CA ASP A 117 -6.32 -5.88 -15.82
C ASP A 117 -5.38 -6.57 -14.85
N LEU A 118 -5.71 -6.51 -13.56
CA LEU A 118 -4.88 -7.06 -12.49
C LEU A 118 -5.06 -8.59 -12.35
N TYR A 119 -6.08 -9.20 -12.96
CA TYR A 119 -6.38 -10.64 -12.93
C TYR A 119 -6.13 -11.31 -14.24
#